data_971743eaaefce8a87b27ba0b9ef37a2e
#
_entry.id   971743eaaefce8a87b27ba0b9ef37a2e
#
_cell.length_a   1.000
_cell.length_b   1.000
_cell.length_c   1.000
_cell.angle_alpha   90.00
_cell.angle_beta   90.00
_cell.angle_gamma   90.00
#
_symmetry.space_group_name_H-M   'P 1'
#
loop_
_entity.id
_entity.type
_entity.pdbx_description
1 polymer ?
#
loop_
_entity_poly.entity_id
_entity_poly.type
_entity_poly.pdbx_seq_one_letter_code
_entity_poly.pdbx_strand_id
1 'polypeptide(L)'
;CGLFTGIPNYLMVPMAAKLVKRLGARVTAILAGVFGGVAYFTLFFIGYHPFGQTFGDHRILNFIWVVFGLTICGLPNKVIQVVNPILTAEALDYMEWKHGLRNEALVTTVQGYFQKLATSITSWMSGMVLTWINYIPLTDSLGNAVPQTDPGILSGIWAVFCILPGLARGLYGLSFLFYNIHGDLQQQMIVELAEKRAARLAEQNEKTAD
;
A
#
# COMPACT_ATOMS: atom_id res chain seq x y z
N CYS A 1 19.02 -6.99 -2.29
CA CYS A 1 17.99 -6.25 -3.07
C CYS A 1 17.37 -5.10 -2.30
N GLY A 2 17.04 -5.24 -1.00
CA GLY A 2 16.30 -4.23 -0.24
C GLY A 2 16.91 -2.83 -0.18
N LEU A 3 18.23 -2.70 -0.12
CA LEU A 3 18.90 -1.39 -0.12
C LEU A 3 18.77 -0.66 -1.46
N PHE A 4 18.92 -1.37 -2.57
CA PHE A 4 18.86 -0.77 -3.92
C PHE A 4 17.43 -0.33 -4.32
N THR A 5 16.42 -1.04 -3.85
CA THR A 5 15.01 -0.67 -4.06
C THR A 5 14.51 0.31 -3.01
N GLY A 6 15.08 0.31 -1.80
CA GLY A 6 14.66 1.14 -0.69
C GLY A 6 14.95 2.62 -0.88
N ILE A 7 16.20 2.98 -1.22
CA ILE A 7 16.64 4.37 -1.34
C ILE A 7 15.79 5.17 -2.35
N PRO A 8 15.59 4.73 -3.60
CA PRO A 8 14.74 5.45 -4.56
C PRO A 8 13.29 5.59 -4.08
N ASN A 9 12.76 4.56 -3.40
CA ASN A 9 11.41 4.60 -2.88
C ASN A 9 11.23 5.65 -1.79
N TYR A 10 12.22 5.88 -0.93
CA TYR A 10 12.14 6.93 0.09
C TYR A 10 12.16 8.35 -0.49
N LEU A 11 12.78 8.57 -1.65
CA LEU A 11 12.75 9.85 -2.35
C LEU A 11 11.34 10.24 -2.82
N MET A 12 10.43 9.26 -2.93
CA MET A 12 9.02 9.51 -3.26
C MET A 12 8.23 10.14 -2.12
N VAL A 13 8.66 10.03 -0.87
CA VAL A 13 7.91 10.57 0.29
C VAL A 13 7.66 12.08 0.17
N PRO A 14 8.67 12.95 -0.08
CA PRO A 14 8.43 14.37 -0.26
C PRO A 14 7.62 14.70 -1.52
N MET A 15 7.72 13.89 -2.57
CA MET A 15 6.90 14.03 -3.76
C MET A 15 5.44 13.66 -3.48
N ALA A 16 5.20 12.60 -2.72
CA ALA A 16 3.86 12.19 -2.28
C ALA A 16 3.18 13.31 -1.47
N ALA A 17 3.90 13.94 -0.55
CA ALA A 17 3.38 15.06 0.22
C ALA A 17 2.99 16.26 -0.66
N LYS A 18 3.78 16.57 -1.69
CA LYS A 18 3.45 17.62 -2.67
C LYS A 18 2.23 17.24 -3.52
N LEU A 19 2.12 15.95 -3.89
CA LEU A 19 1.01 15.43 -4.68
C LEU A 19 -0.30 15.54 -3.91
N VAL A 20 -0.30 15.15 -2.62
CA VAL A 20 -1.45 15.29 -1.72
C VAL A 20 -1.88 16.75 -1.57
N LYS A 21 -0.93 17.67 -1.42
CA LYS A 21 -1.23 19.12 -1.34
C LYS A 21 -1.87 19.69 -2.61
N ARG A 22 -1.54 19.14 -3.79
CA ARG A 22 -2.06 19.65 -5.07
C ARG A 22 -3.36 18.97 -5.50
N LEU A 23 -3.47 17.67 -5.34
CA LEU A 23 -4.57 16.86 -5.87
C LEU A 23 -5.54 16.39 -4.78
N GLY A 24 -5.18 16.55 -3.52
CA GLY A 24 -5.94 16.00 -2.39
C GLY A 24 -5.60 14.52 -2.11
N ALA A 25 -5.96 14.06 -0.91
CA ALA A 25 -5.63 12.71 -0.44
C ALA A 25 -6.37 11.63 -1.25
N ARG A 26 -7.66 11.84 -1.56
CA ARG A 26 -8.49 10.90 -2.33
C ARG A 26 -7.91 10.63 -3.72
N VAL A 27 -7.67 11.67 -4.52
CA VAL A 27 -7.16 11.53 -5.90
C VAL A 27 -5.78 10.89 -5.90
N THR A 28 -4.94 11.28 -4.94
CA THR A 28 -3.59 10.70 -4.78
C THR A 28 -3.66 9.21 -4.44
N ALA A 29 -4.60 8.78 -3.59
CA ALA A 29 -4.83 7.37 -3.28
C ALA A 29 -5.26 6.55 -4.52
N ILE A 30 -6.21 7.07 -5.30
CA ILE A 30 -6.67 6.45 -6.55
C ILE A 30 -5.52 6.30 -7.54
N LEU A 31 -4.78 7.38 -7.78
CA LEU A 31 -3.64 7.37 -8.70
C LEU A 31 -2.55 6.37 -8.26
N ALA A 32 -2.23 6.33 -6.96
CA ALA A 32 -1.26 5.39 -6.43
C ALA A 32 -1.73 3.94 -6.56
N GLY A 33 -3.02 3.67 -6.35
CA GLY A 33 -3.60 2.35 -6.52
C GLY A 33 -3.58 1.88 -7.97
N VAL A 34 -4.08 2.71 -8.89
CA VAL A 34 -4.12 2.40 -10.33
C VAL A 34 -2.70 2.25 -10.89
N PHE A 35 -1.81 3.21 -10.62
CA PHE A 35 -0.42 3.13 -11.07
C PHE A 35 0.28 1.89 -10.51
N GLY A 36 0.07 1.57 -9.24
CA GLY A 36 0.62 0.37 -8.62
C GLY A 36 0.11 -0.91 -9.28
N GLY A 37 -1.19 -1.01 -9.55
CA GLY A 37 -1.79 -2.13 -10.26
C GLY A 37 -1.19 -2.30 -11.66
N VAL A 38 -1.16 -1.24 -12.47
CA VAL A 38 -0.58 -1.24 -13.82
C VAL A 38 0.90 -1.61 -13.79
N ALA A 39 1.68 -1.08 -12.84
CA ALA A 39 3.11 -1.39 -12.72
C ALA A 39 3.35 -2.89 -12.46
N TYR A 40 2.58 -3.52 -11.58
CA TYR A 40 2.69 -4.95 -11.33
C TYR A 40 2.27 -5.81 -12.53
N PHE A 41 1.19 -5.44 -13.23
CA PHE A 41 0.80 -6.12 -14.46
C PHE A 41 1.85 -5.96 -15.57
N THR A 42 2.40 -4.76 -15.73
CA THR A 42 3.49 -4.52 -16.68
C THR A 42 4.73 -5.36 -16.34
N LEU A 43 5.09 -5.43 -15.06
CA LEU A 43 6.20 -6.26 -14.60
C LEU A 43 5.97 -7.76 -14.88
N PHE A 44 4.71 -8.22 -14.77
CA PHE A 44 4.34 -9.59 -15.12
C PHE A 44 4.66 -9.91 -16.58
N PHE A 45 4.20 -9.08 -17.50
CA PHE A 45 4.39 -9.31 -18.95
C PHE A 45 5.85 -9.15 -19.38
N ILE A 46 6.57 -8.17 -18.86
CA ILE A 46 7.97 -7.90 -19.23
C ILE A 46 8.92 -8.94 -18.60
N GLY A 47 8.64 -9.38 -17.38
CA GLY A 47 9.50 -10.30 -16.64
C GLY A 47 9.26 -11.77 -16.89
N TYR A 48 8.26 -12.15 -17.71
CA TYR A 48 7.84 -13.55 -17.88
C TYR A 48 8.81 -14.41 -18.70
N HIS A 49 9.63 -13.85 -19.59
CA HIS A 49 10.57 -14.62 -20.43
C HIS A 49 12.00 -14.65 -19.92
N PRO A 50 12.48 -15.85 -19.75
CA PRO A 50 12.32 -16.68 -18.56
C PRO A 50 12.86 -15.90 -17.40
N PHE A 51 12.26 -16.03 -16.26
CA PHE A 51 12.51 -15.27 -15.04
C PHE A 51 13.95 -14.71 -14.95
N GLY A 52 14.10 -13.42 -15.26
CA GLY A 52 15.39 -12.75 -15.23
C GLY A 52 16.34 -12.99 -16.41
N GLN A 53 15.91 -13.61 -17.52
CA GLN A 53 16.75 -13.81 -18.71
C GLN A 53 16.35 -12.90 -19.88
N THR A 54 15.79 -11.72 -19.62
CA THR A 54 15.41 -10.75 -20.65
C THR A 54 16.60 -10.37 -21.54
N PHE A 55 17.80 -10.43 -21.01
CA PHE A 55 19.07 -10.14 -21.71
C PHE A 55 19.95 -11.39 -21.89
N GLY A 56 19.35 -12.58 -22.05
CA GLY A 56 20.07 -13.85 -22.22
C GLY A 56 20.95 -14.19 -21.01
N ASP A 57 22.19 -14.63 -21.25
CA ASP A 57 23.10 -15.07 -20.17
C ASP A 57 23.72 -13.93 -19.35
N HIS A 58 23.37 -12.67 -19.62
CA HIS A 58 23.92 -11.52 -18.89
C HIS A 58 23.26 -11.34 -17.51
N ARG A 59 23.71 -12.12 -16.53
CA ARG A 59 23.16 -12.14 -15.14
C ARG A 59 23.07 -10.74 -14.50
N ILE A 60 24.06 -9.89 -14.72
CA ILE A 60 24.10 -8.54 -14.12
C ILE A 60 23.01 -7.65 -14.71
N LEU A 61 22.82 -7.68 -16.04
CA LEU A 61 21.75 -6.90 -16.70
C LEU A 61 20.36 -7.37 -16.28
N ASN A 62 20.16 -8.68 -16.21
CA ASN A 62 18.92 -9.25 -15.73
C ASN A 62 18.61 -8.85 -14.28
N PHE A 63 19.61 -8.86 -13.40
CA PHE A 63 19.46 -8.40 -12.01
C PHE A 63 19.08 -6.91 -11.95
N ILE A 64 19.78 -6.05 -12.68
CA ILE A 64 19.48 -4.61 -12.74
C ILE A 64 18.06 -4.38 -13.24
N TRP A 65 17.63 -5.11 -14.25
CA TRP A 65 16.28 -5.01 -14.82
C TRP A 65 15.18 -5.37 -13.82
N VAL A 66 15.34 -6.48 -13.11
CA VAL A 66 14.40 -6.90 -12.06
C VAL A 66 14.37 -5.89 -10.91
N VAL A 67 15.53 -5.40 -10.46
CA VAL A 67 15.62 -4.35 -9.42
C VAL A 67 14.92 -3.07 -9.86
N PHE A 68 15.10 -2.65 -11.10
CA PHE A 68 14.43 -1.48 -11.66
C PHE A 68 12.91 -1.65 -11.69
N GLY A 69 12.41 -2.79 -12.19
CA GLY A 69 10.98 -3.10 -12.19
C GLY A 69 10.37 -3.12 -10.78
N LEU A 70 11.03 -3.77 -9.82
CA LEU A 70 10.60 -3.80 -8.42
C LEU A 70 10.62 -2.41 -7.77
N THR A 71 11.58 -1.57 -8.14
CA THR A 71 11.63 -0.18 -7.67
C THR A 71 10.40 0.60 -8.14
N ILE A 72 10.05 0.51 -9.43
CA ILE A 72 8.85 1.16 -9.98
C ILE A 72 7.58 0.66 -9.29
N CYS A 73 7.45 -0.66 -9.07
CA CYS A 73 6.31 -1.24 -8.34
C CYS A 73 6.27 -0.80 -6.86
N GLY A 74 7.42 -0.44 -6.28
CA GLY A 74 7.55 0.05 -4.91
C GLY A 74 7.11 1.51 -4.71
N LEU A 75 7.23 2.36 -5.73
CA LEU A 75 6.93 3.80 -5.63
C LEU A 75 5.52 4.09 -5.09
N PRO A 76 4.44 3.45 -5.59
CA PRO A 76 3.09 3.67 -5.08
C PRO A 76 2.93 3.30 -3.60
N ASN A 77 3.71 2.33 -3.10
CA ASN A 77 3.68 1.96 -1.69
C ASN A 77 4.04 3.13 -0.77
N LYS A 78 5.04 3.93 -1.16
CA LYS A 78 5.45 5.09 -0.36
C LYS A 78 4.43 6.21 -0.42
N VAL A 79 3.79 6.40 -1.56
CA VAL A 79 2.66 7.33 -1.69
C VAL A 79 1.52 6.91 -0.75
N ILE A 80 1.13 5.64 -0.76
CA ILE A 80 0.07 5.10 0.10
C ILE A 80 0.41 5.25 1.59
N GLN A 81 1.68 5.03 1.98
CA GLN A 81 2.13 5.22 3.37
C GLN A 81 1.97 6.66 3.86
N VAL A 82 2.09 7.65 2.97
CA VAL A 82 1.86 9.08 3.30
C VAL A 82 0.37 9.42 3.32
N VAL A 83 -0.40 8.84 2.40
CA VAL A 83 -1.83 9.15 2.22
C VAL A 83 -2.69 8.52 3.32
N ASN A 84 -2.40 7.29 3.74
CA ASN A 84 -3.22 6.57 4.71
C ASN A 84 -3.42 7.30 6.05
N PRO A 85 -2.37 7.85 6.72
CA PRO A 85 -2.56 8.62 7.94
C PRO A 85 -3.43 9.87 7.73
N ILE A 86 -3.33 10.52 6.58
CA ILE A 86 -4.12 11.72 6.24
C ILE A 86 -5.59 11.33 6.12
N LEU A 87 -5.90 10.26 5.37
CA LEU A 87 -7.27 9.77 5.23
C LEU A 87 -7.86 9.29 6.57
N THR A 88 -7.03 8.72 7.44
CA THR A 88 -7.45 8.34 8.80
C THR A 88 -7.81 9.56 9.63
N ALA A 89 -7.00 10.64 9.56
CA ALA A 89 -7.29 11.90 10.24
C ALA A 89 -8.59 12.54 9.72
N GLU A 90 -8.80 12.58 8.40
CA GLU A 90 -10.03 13.07 7.79
C GLU A 90 -11.26 12.26 8.24
N ALA A 91 -11.13 10.93 8.36
CA ALA A 91 -12.23 10.09 8.85
C ALA A 91 -12.54 10.35 10.34
N LEU A 92 -11.51 10.60 11.17
CA LEU A 92 -11.68 10.99 12.57
C LEU A 92 -12.37 12.35 12.70
N ASP A 93 -11.96 13.32 11.91
CA ASP A 93 -12.60 14.64 11.88
C ASP A 93 -14.06 14.56 11.41
N TYR A 94 -14.35 13.72 10.41
CA TYR A 94 -15.73 13.45 9.98
C TYR A 94 -16.59 12.83 11.09
N MET A 95 -16.02 11.89 11.84
CA MET A 95 -16.71 11.25 12.99
C MET A 95 -17.01 12.28 14.09
N GLU A 96 -16.05 13.14 14.41
CA GLU A 96 -16.24 14.24 15.37
C GLU A 96 -17.31 15.23 14.91
N TRP A 97 -17.27 15.62 13.64
CA TRP A 97 -18.23 16.55 13.04
C TRP A 97 -19.67 16.03 13.11
N LYS A 98 -19.84 14.74 12.76
CA LYS A 98 -21.17 14.12 12.63
C LYS A 98 -21.73 13.64 13.97
N HIS A 99 -20.89 13.09 14.84
CA HIS A 99 -21.32 12.44 16.10
C HIS A 99 -20.88 13.18 17.35
N GLY A 100 -20.08 14.22 17.23
CA GLY A 100 -19.55 14.99 18.37
C GLY A 100 -18.49 14.26 19.20
N LEU A 101 -18.11 13.05 18.80
CA LEU A 101 -17.17 12.18 19.52
C LEU A 101 -15.93 11.92 18.65
N ARG A 102 -14.76 12.23 19.19
CA ARG A 102 -13.48 11.89 18.59
C ARG A 102 -12.87 10.69 19.34
N ASN A 103 -13.03 9.51 18.80
CA ASN A 103 -12.52 8.30 19.42
C ASN A 103 -11.39 7.68 18.59
N GLU A 104 -10.18 8.24 18.77
CA GLU A 104 -8.98 7.77 18.07
C GLU A 104 -8.62 6.31 18.45
N ALA A 105 -8.84 5.94 19.71
CA ALA A 105 -8.56 4.59 20.20
C ALA A 105 -9.44 3.55 19.51
N LEU A 106 -10.71 3.85 19.27
CA LEU A 106 -11.61 2.95 18.56
C LEU A 106 -11.15 2.75 17.11
N VAL A 107 -10.85 3.83 16.40
CA VAL A 107 -10.43 3.77 14.98
C VAL A 107 -9.12 2.99 14.83
N THR A 108 -8.12 3.28 15.67
CA THR A 108 -6.84 2.57 15.63
C THR A 108 -6.96 1.10 16.02
N THR A 109 -7.83 0.76 16.98
CA THR A 109 -8.11 -0.63 17.36
C THR A 109 -8.75 -1.40 16.22
N VAL A 110 -9.77 -0.82 15.57
CA VAL A 110 -10.45 -1.44 14.43
C VAL A 110 -9.48 -1.63 13.26
N GLN A 111 -8.68 -0.61 12.92
CA GLN A 111 -7.64 -0.73 11.89
C GLN A 111 -6.63 -1.83 12.21
N GLY A 112 -6.14 -1.88 13.46
CA GLY A 112 -5.21 -2.92 13.92
C GLY A 112 -5.79 -4.32 13.84
N TYR A 113 -7.08 -4.48 14.16
CA TYR A 113 -7.80 -5.75 14.02
C TYR A 113 -7.85 -6.21 12.55
N PHE A 114 -8.30 -5.34 11.64
CA PHE A 114 -8.37 -5.67 10.21
C PHE A 114 -6.99 -5.93 9.62
N GLN A 115 -5.95 -5.22 10.05
CA GLN A 115 -4.58 -5.47 9.61
C GLN A 115 -4.08 -6.86 10.03
N LYS A 116 -4.33 -7.28 11.27
CA LYS A 116 -3.99 -8.62 11.74
C LYS A 116 -4.76 -9.70 10.98
N LEU A 117 -6.06 -9.49 10.76
CA LEU A 117 -6.90 -10.39 9.98
C LEU A 117 -6.37 -10.54 8.56
N ALA A 118 -6.07 -9.43 7.88
CA ALA A 118 -5.50 -9.44 6.52
C ALA A 118 -4.14 -10.16 6.48
N THR A 119 -3.27 -9.95 7.47
CA THR A 119 -1.98 -10.65 7.56
C THR A 119 -2.16 -12.16 7.71
N SER A 120 -3.11 -12.60 8.55
CA SER A 120 -3.42 -14.00 8.75
C SER A 120 -3.94 -14.66 7.47
N ILE A 121 -4.88 -14.00 6.77
CA ILE A 121 -5.41 -14.46 5.48
C ILE A 121 -4.30 -14.55 4.44
N THR A 122 -3.44 -13.54 4.36
CA THR A 122 -2.33 -13.53 3.40
C THR A 122 -1.34 -14.67 3.66
N SER A 123 -1.02 -14.95 4.93
CA SER A 123 -0.13 -16.05 5.29
C SER A 123 -0.73 -17.40 4.93
N TRP A 124 -2.02 -17.58 5.19
CA TRP A 124 -2.74 -18.80 4.81
C TRP A 124 -2.80 -18.97 3.28
N MET A 125 -3.15 -17.92 2.54
CA MET A 125 -3.17 -17.93 1.08
C MET A 125 -1.80 -18.22 0.48
N SER A 126 -0.72 -17.71 1.08
CA SER A 126 0.64 -17.99 0.60
C SER A 126 0.97 -19.49 0.66
N GLY A 127 0.56 -20.17 1.72
CA GLY A 127 0.70 -21.63 1.82
C GLY A 127 -0.10 -22.38 0.76
N MET A 128 -1.38 -22.00 0.55
CA MET A 128 -2.22 -22.60 -0.48
C MET A 128 -1.65 -22.43 -1.89
N VAL A 129 -1.15 -21.24 -2.19
CA VAL A 129 -0.55 -20.93 -3.49
C VAL A 129 0.66 -21.81 -3.76
N LEU A 130 1.56 -22.01 -2.77
CA LEU A 130 2.70 -22.90 -2.92
C LEU A 130 2.27 -24.34 -3.19
N THR A 131 1.19 -24.80 -2.56
CA THR A 131 0.62 -26.12 -2.80
C THR A 131 0.05 -26.25 -4.22
N TRP A 132 -0.67 -25.21 -4.72
CA TRP A 132 -1.23 -25.21 -6.08
C TRP A 132 -0.16 -25.21 -7.17
N ILE A 133 0.99 -24.59 -6.92
CA ILE A 133 2.12 -24.55 -7.86
C ILE A 133 2.94 -25.85 -7.76
N ASN A 134 2.59 -26.78 -6.87
CA ASN A 134 3.36 -27.98 -6.56
C ASN A 134 4.81 -27.65 -6.15
N TYR A 135 4.99 -26.59 -5.35
CA TYR A 135 6.30 -26.20 -4.88
C TYR A 135 6.84 -27.22 -3.90
N ILE A 136 7.91 -27.90 -4.29
CA ILE A 136 8.68 -28.82 -3.43
C ILE A 136 10.03 -28.15 -3.18
N PRO A 137 10.38 -27.87 -1.92
CA PRO A 137 11.70 -27.33 -1.61
C PRO A 137 12.77 -28.36 -1.98
N LEU A 138 13.70 -27.96 -2.82
CA LEU A 138 14.84 -28.78 -3.19
C LEU A 138 15.91 -28.65 -2.09
N THR A 139 16.44 -29.83 -1.65
CA THR A 139 17.54 -29.89 -0.70
C THR A 139 18.68 -30.73 -1.30
N ASP A 140 19.91 -30.35 -0.99
CA ASP A 140 21.09 -31.11 -1.34
C ASP A 140 21.25 -32.35 -0.43
N SER A 141 22.26 -33.19 -0.69
CA SER A 141 22.60 -34.37 0.12
C SER A 141 22.95 -34.04 1.57
N LEU A 142 23.22 -32.79 1.90
CA LEU A 142 23.54 -32.27 3.23
C LEU A 142 22.35 -31.64 3.92
N GLY A 143 21.15 -31.59 3.28
CA GLY A 143 19.94 -30.97 3.82
C GLY A 143 19.86 -29.45 3.64
N ASN A 144 20.77 -28.81 2.90
CA ASN A 144 20.72 -27.39 2.64
C ASN A 144 19.73 -27.10 1.51
N ALA A 145 19.01 -25.97 1.61
CA ALA A 145 18.10 -25.54 0.57
C ALA A 145 18.84 -25.16 -0.73
N VAL A 146 18.40 -25.74 -1.84
CA VAL A 146 18.93 -25.47 -3.18
C VAL A 146 17.92 -24.62 -3.95
N PRO A 147 18.38 -23.67 -4.80
CA PRO A 147 17.49 -22.86 -5.61
C PRO A 147 16.61 -23.71 -6.54
N GLN A 148 15.33 -23.36 -6.62
CA GLN A 148 14.40 -24.01 -7.55
C GLN A 148 14.80 -23.71 -9.00
N THR A 149 14.83 -24.74 -9.83
CA THR A 149 15.22 -24.65 -11.25
C THR A 149 14.11 -25.04 -12.21
N ASP A 150 12.98 -25.56 -11.72
CA ASP A 150 11.83 -25.91 -12.56
C ASP A 150 11.18 -24.64 -13.15
N PRO A 151 11.16 -24.48 -14.48
CA PRO A 151 10.58 -23.31 -15.13
C PRO A 151 9.08 -23.15 -14.85
N GLY A 152 8.35 -24.26 -14.68
CA GLY A 152 6.91 -24.25 -14.39
C GLY A 152 6.62 -23.66 -13.01
N ILE A 153 7.38 -24.11 -12.00
CA ILE A 153 7.25 -23.60 -10.63
C ILE A 153 7.69 -22.14 -10.56
N LEU A 154 8.78 -21.76 -11.22
CA LEU A 154 9.28 -20.38 -11.23
C LEU A 154 8.28 -19.43 -11.88
N SER A 155 7.66 -19.84 -13.01
CA SER A 155 6.64 -19.03 -13.68
C SER A 155 5.37 -18.87 -12.81
N GLY A 156 4.97 -19.93 -12.11
CA GLY A 156 3.86 -19.89 -11.16
C GLY A 156 4.12 -18.92 -10.00
N ILE A 157 5.30 -18.97 -9.39
CA ILE A 157 5.72 -18.03 -8.33
C ILE A 157 5.71 -16.59 -8.87
N TRP A 158 6.25 -16.36 -10.07
CA TRP A 158 6.27 -15.04 -10.69
C TRP A 158 4.87 -14.50 -10.96
N ALA A 159 3.97 -15.35 -11.48
CA ALA A 159 2.59 -14.98 -11.75
C ALA A 159 1.89 -14.52 -10.45
N VAL A 160 2.00 -15.30 -9.38
CA VAL A 160 1.39 -14.96 -8.09
C VAL A 160 2.01 -13.70 -7.50
N PHE A 161 3.33 -13.55 -7.59
CA PHE A 161 4.06 -12.39 -7.09
C PHE A 161 3.66 -11.08 -7.79
N CYS A 162 3.28 -11.14 -9.06
CA CYS A 162 2.87 -9.96 -9.82
C CYS A 162 1.34 -9.75 -9.82
N ILE A 163 0.55 -10.79 -10.06
CA ILE A 163 -0.90 -10.66 -10.26
C ILE A 163 -1.60 -10.32 -8.93
N LEU A 164 -1.26 -11.03 -7.86
CA LEU A 164 -1.94 -10.84 -6.57
C LEU A 164 -1.75 -9.42 -5.99
N PRO A 165 -0.52 -8.87 -5.89
CA PRO A 165 -0.33 -7.49 -5.49
C PRO A 165 -0.90 -6.48 -6.49
N GLY A 166 -0.85 -6.78 -7.79
CA GLY A 166 -1.43 -5.92 -8.83
C GLY A 166 -2.94 -5.76 -8.65
N LEU A 167 -3.68 -6.85 -8.45
CA LEU A 167 -5.11 -6.83 -8.16
C LEU A 167 -5.41 -6.12 -6.84
N ALA A 168 -4.67 -6.41 -5.77
CA ALA A 168 -4.86 -5.77 -4.47
C ALA A 168 -4.67 -4.25 -4.55
N ARG A 169 -3.69 -3.77 -5.34
CA ARG A 169 -3.48 -2.34 -5.59
C ARG A 169 -4.58 -1.71 -6.41
N GLY A 170 -5.05 -2.38 -7.45
CA GLY A 170 -6.20 -1.94 -8.23
C GLY A 170 -7.45 -1.78 -7.36
N LEU A 171 -7.77 -2.79 -6.55
CA LEU A 171 -8.90 -2.77 -5.61
C LEU A 171 -8.75 -1.66 -4.55
N TYR A 172 -7.53 -1.44 -4.03
CA TYR A 172 -7.25 -0.33 -3.14
C TYR A 172 -7.60 1.01 -3.79
N GLY A 173 -7.13 1.28 -5.02
CA GLY A 173 -7.46 2.51 -5.74
C GLY A 173 -8.95 2.66 -6.00
N LEU A 174 -9.62 1.58 -6.43
CA LEU A 174 -11.06 1.56 -6.69
C LEU A 174 -11.91 1.84 -5.44
N SER A 175 -11.46 1.39 -4.25
CA SER A 175 -12.20 1.62 -3.01
C SER A 175 -12.39 3.12 -2.71
N PHE A 176 -11.43 3.97 -3.10
CA PHE A 176 -11.52 5.42 -2.91
C PHE A 176 -12.43 6.15 -3.91
N LEU A 177 -12.95 5.48 -4.92
CA LEU A 177 -14.03 6.04 -5.74
C LEU A 177 -15.31 6.25 -4.91
N PHE A 178 -15.54 5.40 -3.91
CA PHE A 178 -16.67 5.50 -2.98
C PHE A 178 -16.42 6.43 -1.80
N TYR A 179 -15.21 6.99 -1.68
CA TYR A 179 -14.86 7.91 -0.59
C TYR A 179 -15.44 9.30 -0.85
N ASN A 180 -16.41 9.73 -0.01
CA ASN A 180 -17.19 10.96 -0.24
C ASN A 180 -16.69 12.20 0.51
N ILE A 181 -15.66 12.06 1.38
CA ILE A 181 -15.13 13.20 2.15
C ILE A 181 -14.15 13.98 1.27
N HIS A 182 -14.66 14.92 0.45
CA HIS A 182 -13.84 15.72 -0.45
C HIS A 182 -14.55 17.01 -0.86
N GLY A 183 -13.81 17.98 -1.40
CA GLY A 183 -14.34 19.23 -1.94
C GLY A 183 -15.05 20.08 -0.89
N ASP A 184 -16.24 20.55 -1.22
CA ASP A 184 -17.02 21.48 -0.38
C ASP A 184 -17.38 20.88 0.97
N LEU A 185 -17.69 19.58 1.03
CA LEU A 185 -18.00 18.89 2.28
C LEU A 185 -16.81 18.89 3.24
N GLN A 186 -15.60 18.69 2.73
CA GLN A 186 -14.39 18.73 3.54
C GLN A 186 -14.12 20.15 4.08
N GLN A 187 -14.33 21.17 3.26
CA GLN A 187 -14.16 22.56 3.68
C GLN A 187 -15.19 22.95 4.74
N GLN A 188 -16.46 22.65 4.54
CA GLN A 188 -17.52 22.87 5.53
C GLN A 188 -17.21 22.18 6.87
N MET A 189 -16.82 20.92 6.81
CA MET A 189 -16.44 20.15 7.99
C MET A 189 -15.29 20.82 8.77
N ILE A 190 -14.24 21.28 8.09
CA ILE A 190 -13.10 21.94 8.73
C ILE A 190 -13.52 23.24 9.41
N VAL A 191 -14.31 24.07 8.76
CA VAL A 191 -14.79 25.37 9.30
C VAL A 191 -15.68 25.13 10.54
N GLU A 192 -16.71 24.29 10.40
CA GLU A 192 -17.62 24.01 11.51
C GLU A 192 -16.93 23.33 12.71
N LEU A 193 -15.96 22.43 12.46
CA LEU A 193 -15.18 21.83 13.54
C LEU A 193 -14.29 22.86 14.24
N ALA A 194 -13.68 23.79 13.49
CA ALA A 194 -12.88 24.85 14.09
C ALA A 194 -13.72 25.73 15.01
N GLU A 195 -14.93 26.11 14.61
CA GLU A 195 -15.87 26.87 15.42
C GLU A 195 -16.31 26.10 16.67
N LYS A 196 -16.70 24.83 16.53
CA LYS A 196 -17.09 23.98 17.67
C LYS A 196 -15.96 23.78 18.68
N ARG A 197 -14.71 23.58 18.19
CA ARG A 197 -13.53 23.45 19.05
C ARG A 197 -13.21 24.76 19.79
N ALA A 198 -13.33 25.90 19.11
CA ALA A 198 -13.12 27.22 19.72
C ALA A 198 -14.16 27.50 20.81
N ALA A 199 -15.44 27.20 20.58
CA ALA A 199 -16.52 27.37 21.57
C ALA A 199 -16.26 26.46 22.81
N ARG A 200 -15.87 25.20 22.63
CA ARG A 200 -15.55 24.30 23.77
C ARG A 200 -14.36 24.80 24.60
N LEU A 201 -13.32 25.35 23.94
CA LEU A 201 -12.17 25.92 24.65
C LEU A 201 -12.55 27.17 25.45
N ALA A 202 -13.43 28.02 24.93
CA ALA A 202 -13.93 29.20 25.65
C ALA A 202 -14.71 28.77 26.91
N GLU A 203 -15.61 27.79 26.79
CA GLU A 203 -16.37 27.23 27.92
C GLU A 203 -15.49 26.57 28.98
N GLN A 204 -14.42 25.88 28.56
CA GLN A 204 -13.46 25.28 29.50
C GLN A 204 -12.66 26.35 30.27
N ASN A 205 -12.25 27.40 29.58
CA ASN A 205 -11.51 28.51 30.21
C ASN A 205 -12.39 29.27 31.22
N GLU A 206 -13.67 29.46 30.96
CA GLU A 206 -14.61 30.04 31.92
C GLU A 206 -14.75 29.15 33.18
N LYS A 207 -14.91 27.84 33.01
CA LYS A 207 -15.05 26.90 34.14
C LYS A 207 -13.77 26.72 34.98
N THR A 208 -12.61 27.05 34.46
CA THR A 208 -11.33 27.00 35.19
C THR A 208 -10.98 28.34 35.83
N ALA A 209 -11.69 29.42 35.52
CA ALA A 209 -11.51 30.77 36.09
C ALA A 209 -12.41 31.02 37.32
N ASP A 210 -13.44 30.21 37.51
CA ASP A 210 -14.29 30.15 38.68
C ASP A 210 -13.75 29.10 39.69
#